data_13761033851ebab976b6cdded02cdf90
#
_entry.id   13761033851ebab976b6cdded02cdf90
#
_cell.length_a   1.000
_cell.length_b   1.000
_cell.length_c   1.000
_cell.angle_alpha   90.00
_cell.angle_beta   90.00
_cell.angle_gamma   90.00
#
_symmetry.space_group_name_H-M   'P 1'
#
loop_
_entity.id
_entity.type
_entity.pdbx_description
1 polymer ?
#
loop_
_entity_poly.entity_id
_entity_poly.type
_entity_poly.pdbx_seq_one_letter_code
_entity_poly.pdbx_strand_id
1 'polypeptide(L)'
;MTDHEVLQIYISLAPFLAEVCGNGAEIAVHDMTDPEHSLVAIKNPISGRQVGGPLTDLAREVAEKGAYSDTDYLANYSGQAKNGEFLSSTYFIKNEGRLIGLLCINKDIESIQQMKYTLDHVMEQFNLIIPHKSIVSETLGNPVESIMHSRIAETVIQSGVQPARMSMDEKIAVVRQLNESGIMTIKGAVAEVARQLSISVPTVYRYMNKNTP
;
A
#
# COMPACT_ATOMS: atom_id res chain seq x y z
N MET A 1 -2.20 7.06 -35.05
CA MET A 1 -1.44 5.77 -34.94
C MET A 1 -2.44 4.63 -35.09
N THR A 2 -2.05 3.55 -35.75
CA THR A 2 -2.85 2.32 -35.78
C THR A 2 -2.86 1.67 -34.40
N ASP A 3 -3.87 0.84 -34.11
CA ASP A 3 -3.95 0.10 -32.83
C ASP A 3 -2.69 -0.75 -32.62
N HIS A 4 -2.19 -1.37 -33.69
CA HIS A 4 -0.96 -2.15 -33.65
C HIS A 4 0.27 -1.28 -33.29
N GLU A 5 0.43 -0.10 -33.85
CA GLU A 5 1.55 0.80 -33.51
C GLU A 5 1.50 1.25 -32.06
N VAL A 6 0.30 1.54 -31.53
CA VAL A 6 0.12 1.88 -30.11
C VAL A 6 0.50 0.69 -29.23
N LEU A 7 0.01 -0.52 -29.57
CA LEU A 7 0.29 -1.73 -28.77
C LEU A 7 1.78 -2.07 -28.75
N GLN A 8 2.50 -1.87 -29.86
CA GLN A 8 3.95 -2.10 -29.96
C GLN A 8 4.77 -1.24 -28.96
N ILE A 9 4.30 -0.05 -28.62
CA ILE A 9 4.95 0.78 -27.59
C ILE A 9 4.96 0.05 -26.24
N TYR A 10 3.83 -0.52 -25.83
CA TYR A 10 3.71 -1.24 -24.56
C TYR A 10 4.43 -2.58 -24.58
N ILE A 11 4.43 -3.28 -25.71
CA ILE A 11 5.22 -4.50 -25.89
C ILE A 11 6.71 -4.20 -25.72
N SER A 12 7.22 -3.10 -26.31
CA SER A 12 8.61 -2.69 -26.17
C SER A 12 8.95 -2.21 -24.75
N LEU A 13 7.97 -1.72 -23.99
CA LEU A 13 8.12 -1.27 -22.60
C LEU A 13 8.19 -2.44 -21.61
N ALA A 14 7.62 -3.60 -21.93
CA ALA A 14 7.51 -4.73 -21.03
C ALA A 14 8.88 -5.23 -20.51
N PRO A 15 9.96 -5.35 -21.27
CA PRO A 15 11.27 -5.71 -20.78
C PRO A 15 11.83 -4.71 -19.74
N PHE A 16 11.67 -3.41 -20.01
CA PHE A 16 12.10 -2.36 -19.09
C PHE A 16 11.36 -2.44 -17.76
N LEU A 17 10.03 -2.61 -17.81
CA LEU A 17 9.22 -2.76 -16.60
C LEU A 17 9.61 -4.01 -15.80
N ALA A 18 9.96 -5.12 -16.47
CA ALA A 18 10.41 -6.33 -15.80
C ALA A 18 11.71 -6.10 -15.02
N GLU A 19 12.68 -5.37 -15.59
CA GLU A 19 13.91 -4.99 -14.90
C GLU A 19 13.65 -4.07 -13.69
N VAL A 20 12.78 -3.07 -13.86
CA VAL A 20 12.44 -2.11 -12.78
C VAL A 20 11.67 -2.78 -11.65
N CYS A 21 10.73 -3.67 -11.98
CA CYS A 21 9.88 -4.34 -10.98
C CYS A 21 10.57 -5.55 -10.31
N GLY A 22 11.65 -6.07 -10.93
CA GLY A 22 12.40 -7.22 -10.43
C GLY A 22 11.76 -8.58 -10.75
N ASN A 23 12.47 -9.66 -10.42
CA ASN A 23 12.11 -11.03 -10.80
C ASN A 23 10.81 -11.56 -10.16
N GLY A 24 10.36 -10.94 -9.07
CA GLY A 24 9.08 -11.26 -8.43
C GLY A 24 7.86 -10.62 -9.10
N ALA A 25 8.02 -9.99 -10.25
CA ALA A 25 6.94 -9.36 -10.99
C ALA A 25 6.87 -9.86 -12.43
N GLU A 26 5.73 -10.41 -12.81
CA GLU A 26 5.38 -10.75 -14.18
C GLU A 26 4.79 -9.53 -14.89
N ILE A 27 5.28 -9.23 -16.08
CA ILE A 27 4.76 -8.18 -16.95
C ILE A 27 4.11 -8.84 -18.16
N ALA A 28 2.84 -8.58 -18.39
CA ALA A 28 2.07 -9.15 -19.49
C ALA A 28 1.39 -8.06 -20.31
N VAL A 29 1.43 -8.19 -21.65
CA VAL A 29 0.70 -7.32 -22.58
C VAL A 29 -0.31 -8.17 -23.35
N HIS A 30 -1.55 -7.72 -23.32
CA HIS A 30 -2.66 -8.35 -24.04
C HIS A 30 -3.15 -7.48 -25.17
N ASP A 31 -3.41 -8.09 -26.33
CA ASP A 31 -4.15 -7.54 -27.45
C ASP A 31 -5.63 -7.92 -27.30
N MET A 32 -6.52 -6.94 -27.27
CA MET A 32 -7.95 -7.17 -27.10
C MET A 32 -8.68 -7.53 -28.41
N THR A 33 -7.98 -7.53 -29.55
CA THR A 33 -8.58 -7.89 -30.86
C THR A 33 -8.78 -9.40 -31.02
N ASP A 34 -7.96 -10.22 -30.33
CA ASP A 34 -8.09 -11.69 -30.29
C ASP A 34 -8.07 -12.19 -28.84
N PRO A 35 -9.24 -12.26 -28.17
CA PRO A 35 -9.31 -12.67 -26.76
C PRO A 35 -8.82 -14.09 -26.46
N GLU A 36 -8.87 -14.99 -27.44
CA GLU A 36 -8.43 -16.38 -27.26
C GLU A 36 -6.89 -16.53 -27.31
N HIS A 37 -6.20 -15.61 -27.98
CA HIS A 37 -4.74 -15.57 -28.11
C HIS A 37 -4.17 -14.20 -27.71
N SER A 38 -4.81 -13.56 -26.74
CA SER A 38 -4.58 -12.15 -26.40
C SER A 38 -3.19 -11.85 -25.84
N LEU A 39 -2.52 -12.79 -25.18
CA LEU A 39 -1.21 -12.56 -24.56
C LEU A 39 -0.12 -12.44 -25.63
N VAL A 40 0.24 -11.20 -25.99
CA VAL A 40 1.22 -10.91 -27.06
C VAL A 40 2.64 -10.69 -26.56
N ALA A 41 2.82 -10.37 -25.29
CA ALA A 41 4.13 -10.30 -24.64
C ALA A 41 4.04 -10.68 -23.17
N ILE A 42 5.08 -11.36 -22.69
CA ILE A 42 5.22 -11.69 -21.27
C ILE A 42 6.70 -11.67 -20.88
N LYS A 43 7.00 -11.14 -19.69
CA LYS A 43 8.31 -11.16 -19.02
C LYS A 43 8.15 -11.69 -17.62
N ASN A 44 9.16 -12.45 -17.15
CA ASN A 44 9.15 -13.15 -15.87
C ASN A 44 7.84 -13.94 -15.66
N PRO A 45 7.54 -14.99 -16.44
CA PRO A 45 6.24 -15.69 -16.46
C PRO A 45 6.01 -16.54 -15.19
N ILE A 46 5.95 -15.90 -14.03
CA ILE A 46 5.77 -16.57 -12.72
C ILE A 46 4.39 -17.22 -12.57
N SER A 47 3.39 -16.73 -13.30
CA SER A 47 2.06 -17.37 -13.36
C SER A 47 2.03 -18.66 -14.19
N GLY A 48 3.11 -18.98 -14.91
CA GLY A 48 3.18 -20.11 -15.85
C GLY A 48 2.49 -19.86 -17.18
N ARG A 49 1.99 -18.63 -17.47
CA ARG A 49 1.39 -18.27 -18.76
C ARG A 49 2.45 -18.17 -19.87
N GLN A 50 2.00 -18.28 -21.11
CA GLN A 50 2.85 -18.18 -22.30
C GLN A 50 2.19 -17.28 -23.34
N VAL A 51 3.01 -16.67 -24.22
CA VAL A 51 2.51 -15.93 -25.39
C VAL A 51 1.54 -16.78 -26.19
N GLY A 52 0.46 -16.19 -26.67
CA GLY A 52 -0.65 -16.89 -27.31
C GLY A 52 -1.72 -17.41 -26.35
N GLY A 53 -1.56 -17.21 -25.05
CA GLY A 53 -2.58 -17.54 -24.06
C GLY A 53 -3.81 -16.63 -24.12
N PRO A 54 -4.95 -17.10 -23.58
CA PRO A 54 -6.22 -16.37 -23.61
C PRO A 54 -6.24 -15.19 -22.61
N LEU A 55 -7.23 -14.34 -22.80
CA LEU A 55 -7.58 -13.27 -21.87
C LEU A 55 -8.05 -13.84 -20.53
N THR A 56 -7.69 -13.18 -19.43
CA THR A 56 -8.18 -13.56 -18.09
C THR A 56 -9.64 -13.17 -17.91
N ASP A 57 -10.33 -13.83 -16.97
CA ASP A 57 -11.74 -13.55 -16.67
C ASP A 57 -11.98 -12.10 -16.26
N LEU A 58 -11.11 -11.55 -15.41
CA LEU A 58 -11.20 -10.15 -14.99
C LEU A 58 -11.02 -9.20 -16.19
N ALA A 59 -10.05 -9.46 -17.05
CA ALA A 59 -9.81 -8.64 -18.22
C ALA A 59 -10.99 -8.66 -19.20
N ARG A 60 -11.65 -9.81 -19.32
CA ARG A 60 -12.89 -9.97 -20.10
C ARG A 60 -14.03 -9.17 -19.46
N GLU A 61 -14.21 -9.28 -18.16
CA GLU A 61 -15.22 -8.53 -17.40
C GLU A 61 -15.03 -7.00 -17.50
N VAL A 62 -13.78 -6.53 -17.41
CA VAL A 62 -13.43 -5.11 -17.57
C VAL A 62 -13.82 -4.60 -18.95
N ALA A 63 -13.55 -5.41 -20.00
CA ALA A 63 -13.91 -5.05 -21.36
C ALA A 63 -15.43 -5.00 -21.58
N GLU A 64 -16.17 -5.98 -21.05
CA GLU A 64 -17.63 -6.09 -21.17
C GLU A 64 -18.38 -5.00 -20.38
N LYS A 65 -17.93 -4.68 -19.18
CA LYS A 65 -18.56 -3.68 -18.30
C LYS A 65 -18.15 -2.24 -18.62
N GLY A 66 -17.17 -2.03 -19.50
CA GLY A 66 -16.71 -0.69 -19.87
C GLY A 66 -15.99 0.05 -18.73
N ALA A 67 -15.48 -0.66 -17.72
CA ALA A 67 -14.80 -0.06 -16.57
C ALA A 67 -13.58 0.81 -16.93
N TYR A 68 -13.03 0.63 -18.13
CA TYR A 68 -11.94 1.43 -18.69
C TYR A 68 -12.38 2.85 -19.10
N SER A 69 -13.70 3.14 -19.18
CA SER A 69 -14.20 4.44 -19.61
C SER A 69 -13.90 5.55 -18.61
N ASP A 70 -13.96 5.24 -17.32
CA ASP A 70 -13.83 6.20 -16.22
C ASP A 70 -12.44 6.25 -15.59
N THR A 71 -11.56 5.28 -15.93
CA THR A 71 -10.20 5.20 -15.39
C THR A 71 -9.24 4.66 -16.44
N ASP A 72 -7.95 4.95 -16.26
CA ASP A 72 -6.89 4.44 -17.12
C ASP A 72 -6.25 3.17 -16.59
N TYR A 73 -6.52 2.81 -15.33
CA TYR A 73 -5.92 1.62 -14.70
C TYR A 73 -6.74 1.13 -13.50
N LEU A 74 -6.50 -0.14 -13.14
CA LEU A 74 -6.80 -0.72 -11.85
C LEU A 74 -5.48 -1.12 -11.19
N ALA A 75 -5.28 -0.77 -9.90
CA ALA A 75 -4.03 -1.07 -9.22
C ALA A 75 -4.25 -1.80 -7.90
N ASN A 76 -3.29 -2.70 -7.58
CA ASN A 76 -3.21 -3.36 -6.27
C ASN A 76 -4.44 -4.19 -5.90
N TYR A 77 -4.99 -4.92 -6.86
CA TYR A 77 -6.07 -5.88 -6.62
C TYR A 77 -5.51 -7.32 -6.47
N SER A 78 -6.25 -8.18 -5.78
CA SER A 78 -5.89 -9.59 -5.63
C SER A 78 -6.09 -10.33 -6.95
N GLY A 79 -5.06 -11.02 -7.40
CA GLY A 79 -5.10 -11.92 -8.54
C GLY A 79 -4.75 -13.33 -8.10
N GLN A 80 -5.37 -14.33 -8.74
CA GLN A 80 -5.04 -15.74 -8.53
C GLN A 80 -4.61 -16.38 -9.85
N ALA A 81 -3.59 -17.22 -9.77
CA ALA A 81 -3.19 -18.09 -10.86
C ALA A 81 -2.94 -19.49 -10.31
N LYS A 82 -2.69 -20.44 -11.23
CA LYS A 82 -2.43 -21.84 -10.86
C LYS A 82 -1.24 -22.00 -9.90
N ASN A 83 -0.28 -21.07 -9.95
CA ASN A 83 0.97 -21.10 -9.21
C ASN A 83 0.98 -20.20 -7.96
N GLY A 84 -0.15 -19.59 -7.57
CA GLY A 84 -0.20 -18.78 -6.36
C GLY A 84 -1.07 -17.53 -6.44
N GLU A 85 -0.96 -16.70 -5.42
CA GLU A 85 -1.64 -15.42 -5.29
C GLU A 85 -0.71 -14.28 -5.71
N PHE A 86 -1.29 -13.27 -6.36
CA PHE A 86 -0.58 -12.12 -6.89
C PHE A 86 -1.24 -10.82 -6.44
N LEU A 87 -0.42 -9.81 -6.24
CA LEU A 87 -0.88 -8.42 -6.22
C LEU A 87 -0.79 -7.88 -7.65
N SER A 88 -1.94 -7.71 -8.27
CA SER A 88 -2.05 -7.39 -9.69
C SER A 88 -2.40 -5.91 -9.92
N SER A 89 -1.93 -5.37 -11.02
CA SER A 89 -2.29 -4.05 -11.52
C SER A 89 -2.40 -4.10 -13.03
N THR A 90 -3.42 -3.45 -13.59
CA THR A 90 -3.70 -3.44 -15.02
C THR A 90 -3.87 -2.01 -15.51
N TYR A 91 -3.10 -1.62 -16.50
CA TYR A 91 -3.26 -0.38 -17.26
C TYR A 91 -4.06 -0.66 -18.55
N PHE A 92 -5.02 0.19 -18.84
CA PHE A 92 -5.91 0.10 -20.01
C PHE A 92 -5.29 0.84 -21.19
N ILE A 93 -4.81 0.09 -22.18
CA ILE A 93 -4.24 0.66 -23.39
C ILE A 93 -5.39 1.07 -24.31
N LYS A 94 -5.51 2.37 -24.54
CA LYS A 94 -6.59 2.95 -25.35
C LYS A 94 -6.03 3.60 -26.61
N ASN A 95 -6.78 3.52 -27.69
CA ASN A 95 -6.55 4.30 -28.91
C ASN A 95 -7.87 4.96 -29.32
N GLU A 96 -7.89 6.28 -29.45
CA GLU A 96 -9.11 7.06 -29.75
C GLU A 96 -10.30 6.73 -28.81
N GLY A 97 -10.02 6.52 -27.51
CA GLY A 97 -11.01 6.18 -26.50
C GLY A 97 -11.46 4.71 -26.48
N ARG A 98 -11.04 3.89 -27.43
CA ARG A 98 -11.34 2.44 -27.47
C ARG A 98 -10.27 1.66 -26.73
N LEU A 99 -10.67 0.69 -25.92
CA LEU A 99 -9.77 -0.28 -25.32
C LEU A 99 -9.19 -1.21 -26.41
N ILE A 100 -7.88 -1.21 -26.59
CA ILE A 100 -7.18 -2.01 -27.60
C ILE A 100 -6.24 -3.05 -26.97
N GLY A 101 -5.85 -2.85 -25.72
CA GLY A 101 -4.94 -3.76 -25.05
C GLY A 101 -4.90 -3.53 -23.53
N LEU A 102 -4.19 -4.41 -22.86
CA LEU A 102 -3.95 -4.33 -21.41
C LEU A 102 -2.45 -4.51 -21.14
N LEU A 103 -1.89 -3.72 -20.24
CA LEU A 103 -0.57 -3.95 -19.65
C LEU A 103 -0.78 -4.35 -18.20
N CYS A 104 -0.41 -5.58 -17.85
CA CYS A 104 -0.58 -6.15 -16.52
C CYS A 104 0.77 -6.29 -15.81
N ILE A 105 0.80 -5.95 -14.53
CA ILE A 105 1.91 -6.20 -13.61
C ILE A 105 1.38 -7.07 -12.49
N ASN A 106 1.89 -8.30 -12.37
CA ASN A 106 1.49 -9.27 -11.36
C ASN A 106 2.68 -9.53 -10.46
N LYS A 107 2.62 -9.09 -9.20
CA LYS A 107 3.68 -9.31 -8.21
C LYS A 107 3.36 -10.55 -7.39
N ASP A 108 4.32 -11.47 -7.31
CA ASP A 108 4.26 -12.60 -6.39
C ASP A 108 4.31 -12.09 -4.94
N ILE A 109 3.31 -12.47 -4.15
CA ILE A 109 3.22 -12.13 -2.73
C ILE A 109 3.42 -13.33 -1.82
N GLU A 110 3.63 -14.53 -2.36
CA GLU A 110 3.78 -15.76 -1.57
C GLU A 110 4.97 -15.68 -0.61
N SER A 111 6.12 -15.21 -1.09
CA SER A 111 7.32 -15.03 -0.27
C SER A 111 7.10 -14.05 0.89
N ILE A 112 6.33 -12.98 0.64
CA ILE A 112 5.97 -11.98 1.65
C ILE A 112 5.01 -12.59 2.68
N GLN A 113 4.04 -13.38 2.23
CA GLN A 113 3.10 -14.08 3.10
C GLN A 113 3.82 -15.12 3.98
N GLN A 114 4.76 -15.89 3.43
CA GLN A 114 5.58 -16.83 4.18
C GLN A 114 6.45 -16.13 5.22
N MET A 115 7.06 -15.00 4.87
CA MET A 115 7.84 -14.19 5.81
C MET A 115 6.96 -13.65 6.95
N LYS A 116 5.76 -13.16 6.63
CA LYS A 116 4.78 -12.72 7.60
C LYS A 116 4.39 -13.86 8.55
N TYR A 117 4.07 -15.04 8.02
CA TYR A 117 3.73 -16.22 8.81
C TYR A 117 4.88 -16.62 9.76
N THR A 118 6.12 -16.61 9.26
CA THR A 118 7.30 -16.92 10.08
C THR A 118 7.48 -15.90 11.20
N LEU A 119 7.28 -14.61 10.90
CA LEU A 119 7.36 -13.54 11.89
C LEU A 119 6.26 -13.68 12.95
N ASP A 120 5.03 -13.92 12.52
CA ASP A 120 3.89 -14.13 13.43
C ASP A 120 4.17 -15.33 14.37
N HIS A 121 4.70 -16.43 13.84
CA HIS A 121 5.05 -17.60 14.62
C HIS A 121 6.19 -17.33 15.63
N VAL A 122 7.22 -16.60 15.24
CA VAL A 122 8.29 -16.17 16.17
C VAL A 122 7.71 -15.28 17.25
N MET A 123 6.85 -14.34 16.89
CA MET A 123 6.19 -13.48 17.90
C MET A 123 5.33 -14.28 18.88
N GLU A 124 4.62 -15.32 18.42
CA GLU A 124 3.88 -16.25 19.28
C GLU A 124 4.80 -16.99 20.24
N GLN A 125 5.90 -17.57 19.75
CA GLN A 125 6.84 -18.34 20.58
C GLN A 125 7.45 -17.50 21.71
N PHE A 126 7.69 -16.23 21.48
CA PHE A 126 8.24 -15.32 22.49
C PHE A 126 7.16 -14.54 23.27
N ASN A 127 5.87 -14.89 23.06
CA ASN A 127 4.72 -14.14 23.63
C ASN A 127 4.78 -12.63 23.30
N LEU A 128 5.31 -12.29 22.13
CA LEU A 128 5.41 -10.92 21.63
C LEU A 128 4.14 -10.49 20.89
N ILE A 129 3.16 -11.39 20.72
CA ILE A 129 1.84 -11.02 20.23
C ILE A 129 1.18 -10.18 21.30
N ILE A 130 1.15 -8.90 21.05
CA ILE A 130 0.38 -7.95 21.83
C ILE A 130 -1.07 -8.10 21.36
N PRO A 131 -1.95 -8.78 22.10
CA PRO A 131 -3.38 -8.71 21.79
C PRO A 131 -3.76 -7.23 21.87
N HIS A 132 -4.53 -6.75 20.90
CA HIS A 132 -5.05 -5.37 20.91
C HIS A 132 -5.98 -5.06 22.12
N LYS A 133 -6.02 -5.93 23.14
CA LYS A 133 -6.72 -5.73 24.39
C LYS A 133 -5.81 -6.09 25.57
N SER A 134 -5.44 -5.08 26.33
CA SER A 134 -4.76 -5.10 27.63
C SER A 134 -3.30 -5.58 27.64
N ILE A 135 -2.40 -4.64 27.40
CA ILE A 135 -1.01 -4.79 27.81
C ILE A 135 -0.94 -4.44 29.30
N VAL A 136 -0.65 -5.44 30.13
CA VAL A 136 0.02 -5.17 31.39
C VAL A 136 1.49 -4.95 31.04
N SER A 137 1.87 -3.72 30.84
CA SER A 137 3.26 -3.33 30.56
C SER A 137 3.95 -3.14 31.92
N GLU A 138 4.90 -4.00 32.23
CA GLU A 138 5.81 -3.75 33.38
C GLU A 138 6.94 -2.82 32.90
N THR A 139 7.06 -1.68 33.52
CA THR A 139 8.04 -0.66 33.18
C THR A 139 9.32 -0.88 33.96
N LEU A 140 10.35 -1.40 33.29
CA LEU A 140 11.70 -1.53 33.85
C LEU A 140 12.43 -0.18 33.75
N GLY A 141 12.11 0.78 34.62
CA GLY A 141 12.71 2.11 34.59
C GLY A 141 11.86 3.17 35.28
N ASN A 142 12.01 4.43 34.90
CA ASN A 142 11.17 5.52 35.43
C ASN A 142 9.72 5.36 34.90
N PRO A 143 8.75 4.92 35.73
CA PRO A 143 7.43 4.48 35.23
C PRO A 143 6.67 5.57 34.50
N VAL A 144 6.78 6.80 34.97
CA VAL A 144 6.02 7.93 34.43
C VAL A 144 6.51 8.33 33.01
N GLU A 145 7.81 8.31 32.80
CA GLU A 145 8.43 8.69 31.53
C GLU A 145 8.17 7.66 30.44
N SER A 146 8.26 6.38 30.77
CA SER A 146 7.98 5.27 29.86
C SER A 146 6.48 5.23 29.45
N ILE A 147 5.57 5.40 30.40
CA ILE A 147 4.12 5.49 30.11
C ILE A 147 3.82 6.69 29.20
N MET A 148 4.44 7.82 29.46
CA MET A 148 4.30 9.02 28.62
C MET A 148 4.73 8.74 27.16
N HIS A 149 5.93 8.17 26.96
CA HIS A 149 6.44 7.85 25.63
C HIS A 149 5.54 6.87 24.88
N SER A 150 5.10 5.79 25.54
CA SER A 150 4.21 4.79 24.95
C SER A 150 2.87 5.40 24.53
N ARG A 151 2.24 6.19 25.39
CA ARG A 151 0.95 6.82 25.12
C ARG A 151 1.02 7.83 23.97
N ILE A 152 2.09 8.62 23.92
CA ILE A 152 2.30 9.57 22.80
C ILE A 152 2.46 8.78 21.50
N ALA A 153 3.31 7.73 21.48
CA ALA A 153 3.54 6.91 20.30
C ALA A 153 2.25 6.19 19.83
N GLU A 154 1.48 5.61 20.76
CA GLU A 154 0.19 4.97 20.45
C GLU A 154 -0.80 5.97 19.80
N THR A 155 -0.94 7.17 20.35
CA THR A 155 -1.84 8.18 19.80
C THR A 155 -1.42 8.63 18.40
N VAL A 156 -0.11 8.77 18.18
CA VAL A 156 0.43 9.08 16.84
C VAL A 156 0.17 7.94 15.86
N ILE A 157 0.35 6.69 16.25
CA ILE A 157 0.08 5.51 15.40
C ILE A 157 -1.42 5.40 15.08
N GLN A 158 -2.29 5.61 16.07
CA GLN A 158 -3.74 5.55 15.90
C GLN A 158 -4.30 6.58 14.92
N SER A 159 -3.59 7.69 14.67
CA SER A 159 -3.97 8.66 13.64
C SER A 159 -3.92 8.09 12.22
N GLY A 160 -3.24 6.95 12.01
CA GLY A 160 -3.12 6.28 10.72
C GLY A 160 -2.22 7.00 9.69
N VAL A 161 -1.64 8.16 10.05
CA VAL A 161 -0.81 8.99 9.15
C VAL A 161 0.59 9.15 9.74
N GLN A 162 1.61 8.98 8.90
CA GLN A 162 2.99 9.24 9.34
C GLN A 162 3.17 10.73 9.69
N PRO A 163 3.85 11.09 10.81
CA PRO A 163 4.02 12.47 11.27
C PRO A 163 4.54 13.45 10.21
N ALA A 164 5.45 12.98 9.34
CA ALA A 164 6.01 13.78 8.25
C ALA A 164 4.99 14.11 7.13
N ARG A 165 3.89 13.33 7.05
CA ARG A 165 2.82 13.50 6.06
C ARG A 165 1.55 14.11 6.64
N MET A 166 1.47 14.27 7.96
CA MET A 166 0.32 14.85 8.62
C MET A 166 0.10 16.30 8.18
N SER A 167 -1.13 16.61 7.83
CA SER A 167 -1.62 17.97 7.67
C SER A 167 -1.60 18.72 9.02
N MET A 168 -1.79 20.03 8.97
CA MET A 168 -1.88 20.84 10.19
C MET A 168 -3.06 20.40 11.08
N ASP A 169 -4.20 20.09 10.48
CA ASP A 169 -5.41 19.73 11.22
C ASP A 169 -5.28 18.35 11.88
N GLU A 170 -4.62 17.39 11.23
CA GLU A 170 -4.31 16.09 11.81
C GLU A 170 -3.34 16.22 13.00
N LYS A 171 -2.31 17.07 12.90
CA LYS A 171 -1.41 17.35 14.02
C LYS A 171 -2.14 18.03 15.19
N ILE A 172 -3.06 18.92 14.91
CA ILE A 172 -3.92 19.57 15.93
C ILE A 172 -4.78 18.51 16.63
N ALA A 173 -5.40 17.60 15.88
CA ALA A 173 -6.22 16.51 16.43
C ALA A 173 -5.44 15.62 17.40
N VAL A 174 -4.23 15.18 17.00
CA VAL A 174 -3.34 14.37 17.86
C VAL A 174 -2.95 15.15 19.12
N VAL A 175 -2.53 16.41 19.02
CA VAL A 175 -2.17 17.24 20.17
C VAL A 175 -3.35 17.42 21.12
N ARG A 176 -4.56 17.62 20.58
CA ARG A 176 -5.78 17.76 21.39
C ARG A 176 -6.10 16.47 22.15
N GLN A 177 -6.08 15.31 21.47
CA GLN A 177 -6.32 14.01 22.10
C GLN A 177 -5.33 13.73 23.22
N LEU A 178 -4.05 14.07 23.04
CA LEU A 178 -3.02 13.95 24.08
C LEU A 178 -3.26 14.93 25.24
N ASN A 179 -3.76 16.13 24.98
CA ASN A 179 -4.09 17.11 26.01
C ASN A 179 -5.32 16.67 26.84
N GLU A 180 -6.36 16.17 26.20
CA GLU A 180 -7.57 15.65 26.84
C GLU A 180 -7.29 14.41 27.71
N SER A 181 -6.31 13.58 27.31
CA SER A 181 -5.86 12.43 28.10
C SER A 181 -5.01 12.81 29.32
N GLY A 182 -4.70 14.11 29.51
CA GLY A 182 -3.89 14.60 30.61
C GLY A 182 -2.37 14.37 30.47
N ILE A 183 -1.90 13.75 29.40
CA ILE A 183 -0.47 13.46 29.19
C ILE A 183 0.36 14.74 29.13
N MET A 184 -0.19 15.84 28.61
CA MET A 184 0.53 17.11 28.47
C MET A 184 0.92 17.75 29.82
N THR A 185 0.37 17.30 30.93
CA THR A 185 0.75 17.74 32.28
C THR A 185 2.02 17.09 32.80
N ILE A 186 2.47 16.00 32.17
CA ILE A 186 3.69 15.30 32.56
C ILE A 186 4.91 16.09 32.10
N LYS A 187 5.88 16.26 32.98
CA LYS A 187 7.14 16.97 32.68
C LYS A 187 7.85 16.28 31.51
N GLY A 188 8.14 17.03 30.46
CA GLY A 188 8.79 16.55 29.24
C GLY A 188 7.83 16.15 28.10
N ALA A 189 6.54 15.91 28.37
CA ALA A 189 5.57 15.46 27.39
C ALA A 189 5.45 16.39 26.17
N VAL A 190 5.39 17.69 26.40
CA VAL A 190 5.29 18.68 25.33
C VAL A 190 6.50 18.64 24.38
N ALA A 191 7.70 18.46 24.94
CA ALA A 191 8.92 18.32 24.15
C ALA A 191 8.93 17.02 23.33
N GLU A 192 8.45 15.92 23.93
CA GLU A 192 8.35 14.64 23.22
C GLU A 192 7.31 14.65 22.10
N VAL A 193 6.15 15.25 22.33
CA VAL A 193 5.13 15.46 21.27
C VAL A 193 5.67 16.31 20.13
N ALA A 194 6.39 17.38 20.45
CA ALA A 194 7.05 18.24 19.46
C ALA A 194 8.01 17.42 18.57
N ARG A 195 8.82 16.56 19.21
CA ARG A 195 9.77 15.67 18.53
C ARG A 195 9.06 14.67 17.61
N GLN A 196 8.06 13.94 18.13
CA GLN A 196 7.35 12.90 17.36
C GLN A 196 6.54 13.48 16.18
N LEU A 197 5.90 14.63 16.36
CA LEU A 197 5.14 15.29 15.29
C LEU A 197 6.01 16.18 14.37
N SER A 198 7.32 16.25 14.62
CA SER A 198 8.25 17.12 13.87
C SER A 198 7.78 18.57 13.79
N ILE A 199 7.40 19.14 14.96
CA ILE A 199 6.99 20.55 15.12
C ILE A 199 7.73 21.18 16.30
N SER A 200 7.68 22.51 16.41
CA SER A 200 8.30 23.20 17.54
C SER A 200 7.43 23.15 18.79
N VAL A 201 8.08 23.18 19.97
CA VAL A 201 7.38 23.27 21.28
C VAL A 201 6.36 24.43 21.32
N PRO A 202 6.68 25.66 20.87
CA PRO A 202 5.68 26.73 20.78
C PRO A 202 4.48 26.38 19.89
N THR A 203 4.69 25.58 18.84
CA THR A 203 3.61 25.10 17.97
C THR A 203 2.68 24.14 18.71
N VAL A 204 3.22 23.24 19.57
CA VAL A 204 2.41 22.34 20.41
C VAL A 204 1.50 23.17 21.33
N TYR A 205 2.05 24.16 22.04
CA TYR A 205 1.25 25.04 22.90
C TYR A 205 0.17 25.77 22.13
N ARG A 206 0.48 26.26 20.93
CA ARG A 206 -0.52 26.91 20.06
C ARG A 206 -1.64 25.96 19.67
N TYR A 207 -1.34 24.68 19.43
CA TYR A 207 -2.34 23.68 19.07
C TYR A 207 -3.19 23.25 20.29
N MET A 208 -2.62 23.19 21.48
CA MET A 208 -3.37 22.95 22.72
C MET A 208 -4.39 24.06 23.00
N ASN A 209 -4.05 25.33 22.67
CA ASN A 209 -4.89 26.49 22.95
C ASN A 209 -5.83 26.86 21.81
N LYS A 210 -5.76 26.14 20.67
CA LYS A 210 -6.62 26.43 19.51
C LYS A 210 -8.01 25.82 19.76
N ASN A 211 -8.89 26.61 20.38
CA ASN A 211 -10.31 26.30 20.44
C ASN A 211 -10.86 26.21 19.01
N THR A 212 -11.51 25.10 18.67
CA THR A 212 -12.32 25.04 17.45
C THR A 212 -13.55 25.91 17.63
N PRO A 213 -13.98 26.66 16.60
CA PRO A 213 -15.23 27.42 16.65
C PRO A 213 -16.43 26.46 16.82
#